data_8e9ef17b5bda972cd4237d221bcae45a
#
_entry.id   8e9ef17b5bda972cd4237d221bcae45a
#
_cell.length_a   1.000
_cell.length_b   1.000
_cell.length_c   1.000
_cell.angle_alpha   90.00
_cell.angle_beta   90.00
_cell.angle_gamma   90.00
#
_symmetry.space_group_name_H-M   'P 1'
#
loop_
_entity.id
_entity.type
_entity.pdbx_description
1 polymer ?
#
loop_
_entity_poly.entity_id
_entity_poly.type
_entity_poly.pdbx_seq_one_letter_code
_entity_poly.pdbx_strand_id
1 'polypeptide(L)'
;MDDQPDSDDRGAQSGDSPPLTPQVETGTEQRPAFYAARPGGWRDWWTLLHPPYTAWHLAYVVIGASLAPHVQLSRLVATLLAFLFAVGFAAHALDELHGRPLGTHIPTAALIALTAAGLAGAVALGIAGVSRVGWVLIPFLVLGPLLVVAYNLELFGGLVHTDLGFAIAWGSFPVLVGYVAQSGRLALSPVIAAVAACALSLAQRRLSTPARFIRRQATGVEGRITLGSGKWVPIDRELLLGPLERALGALSWGVVLVAASVAIARLS
;
A
#
# COMPACT_ATOMS: atom_id res chain seq x y z
N MET A 1 -37.08 -86.08 5.96
CA MET A 1 -35.69 -86.36 6.20
C MET A 1 -34.99 -85.32 5.34
N ASP A 2 -34.88 -84.14 5.89
CA ASP A 2 -33.65 -83.44 6.40
C ASP A 2 -32.73 -83.14 5.25
N ASP A 3 -32.44 -82.01 4.93
CA ASP A 3 -31.66 -81.07 5.70
C ASP A 3 -31.67 -79.67 5.02
N GLN A 4 -31.83 -78.63 5.81
CA GLN A 4 -31.62 -77.31 5.44
C GLN A 4 -30.18 -76.91 5.79
N PRO A 5 -29.49 -76.12 5.04
CA PRO A 5 -28.58 -75.18 5.67
C PRO A 5 -28.83 -73.74 5.32
N ASP A 6 -28.90 -73.07 6.33
CA ASP A 6 -28.59 -71.71 6.71
C ASP A 6 -27.88 -70.86 5.68
N SER A 7 -28.54 -69.73 5.25
CA SER A 7 -27.94 -68.64 4.45
C SER A 7 -27.66 -67.46 5.36
N ASP A 8 -26.40 -67.32 5.68
CA ASP A 8 -25.82 -66.19 6.42
C ASP A 8 -25.82 -64.92 5.55
N ASP A 9 -26.84 -64.11 5.69
CA ASP A 9 -27.00 -62.82 5.03
C ASP A 9 -26.21 -61.75 5.82
N ARG A 10 -24.91 -61.56 5.47
CA ARG A 10 -24.12 -60.45 5.99
C ARG A 10 -24.38 -59.22 5.14
N GLY A 11 -25.33 -58.41 5.59
CA GLY A 11 -25.62 -57.10 5.06
C GLY A 11 -24.36 -56.22 5.04
N ALA A 12 -23.95 -55.87 3.83
CA ALA A 12 -22.99 -54.81 3.57
C ALA A 12 -23.64 -53.45 3.95
N GLN A 13 -23.28 -52.94 5.12
CA GLN A 13 -23.57 -51.56 5.47
C GLN A 13 -22.74 -50.67 4.55
N SER A 14 -23.38 -50.13 3.50
CA SER A 14 -22.86 -49.01 2.75
C SER A 14 -22.80 -47.78 3.68
N GLY A 15 -21.57 -47.45 4.09
CA GLY A 15 -21.31 -46.24 4.83
C GLY A 15 -21.65 -45.01 3.99
N ASP A 16 -22.87 -44.54 4.16
CA ASP A 16 -23.33 -43.25 3.63
C ASP A 16 -22.61 -42.13 4.44
N SER A 17 -21.49 -41.69 3.92
CA SER A 17 -20.83 -40.50 4.45
C SER A 17 -21.71 -39.29 4.17
N PRO A 18 -22.12 -38.51 5.19
CA PRO A 18 -22.96 -37.36 4.96
C PRO A 18 -22.25 -36.39 4.00
N PRO A 19 -22.98 -35.76 3.07
CA PRO A 19 -22.42 -34.79 2.15
C PRO A 19 -21.75 -33.67 2.98
N LEU A 20 -20.51 -33.34 2.65
CA LEU A 20 -19.79 -32.20 3.21
C LEU A 20 -20.56 -30.95 2.81
N THR A 21 -21.47 -30.52 3.67
CA THR A 21 -22.06 -29.19 3.59
C THR A 21 -20.92 -28.19 3.63
N PRO A 22 -20.77 -27.29 2.64
CA PRO A 22 -19.80 -26.23 2.73
C PRO A 22 -20.11 -25.44 4.00
N GLN A 23 -19.22 -25.47 4.98
CA GLN A 23 -19.25 -24.55 6.10
C GLN A 23 -19.06 -23.16 5.49
N VAL A 24 -20.17 -22.47 5.26
CA VAL A 24 -20.14 -21.04 4.97
C VAL A 24 -19.56 -20.40 6.24
N GLU A 25 -18.28 -20.05 6.17
CA GLU A 25 -17.65 -19.26 7.22
C GLU A 25 -18.48 -17.98 7.37
N THR A 26 -19.30 -17.95 8.42
CA THR A 26 -20.12 -16.82 8.78
C THR A 26 -19.21 -15.63 9.11
N GLY A 27 -19.08 -14.71 8.12
CA GLY A 27 -18.90 -13.31 8.42
C GLY A 27 -17.63 -12.87 9.13
N THR A 28 -16.44 -13.21 8.66
CA THR A 28 -15.31 -12.31 8.82
C THR A 28 -15.53 -11.17 7.81
N GLU A 29 -16.02 -10.03 8.31
CA GLU A 29 -16.15 -8.78 7.57
C GLU A 29 -14.89 -8.54 6.73
N GLN A 30 -15.00 -8.68 5.40
CA GLN A 30 -13.85 -8.63 4.50
C GLN A 30 -13.33 -7.18 4.45
N ARG A 31 -12.27 -6.91 5.20
CA ARG A 31 -11.60 -5.61 5.15
C ARG A 31 -10.90 -5.43 3.81
N PRO A 32 -10.96 -4.24 3.19
CA PRO A 32 -10.38 -3.99 1.87
C PRO A 32 -8.84 -4.04 1.84
N ALA A 33 -8.20 -3.95 3.02
CA ALA A 33 -6.76 -4.08 3.21
C ALA A 33 -6.43 -4.56 4.63
N PHE A 34 -5.22 -5.09 4.86
CA PHE A 34 -4.79 -5.63 6.16
C PHE A 34 -4.78 -4.58 7.29
N TYR A 35 -4.56 -3.30 6.95
CA TYR A 35 -4.54 -2.16 7.89
C TYR A 35 -5.91 -1.48 8.03
N ALA A 36 -6.89 -1.83 7.19
CA ALA A 36 -8.19 -1.19 7.20
C ALA A 36 -8.92 -1.44 8.52
N ALA A 37 -9.50 -0.39 9.09
CA ALA A 37 -10.36 -0.48 10.25
C ALA A 37 -11.77 -0.97 9.85
N ARG A 38 -12.62 -1.31 10.83
CA ARG A 38 -14.04 -1.56 10.57
C ARG A 38 -14.68 -0.29 10.01
N PRO A 39 -15.59 -0.40 9.01
CA PRO A 39 -16.21 0.77 8.39
C PRO A 39 -16.96 1.65 9.39
N GLY A 40 -16.98 2.96 9.14
CA GLY A 40 -17.80 3.96 9.80
C GLY A 40 -17.06 4.98 10.65
N GLY A 41 -17.51 6.23 10.57
CA GLY A 41 -17.03 7.36 11.37
C GLY A 41 -15.55 7.69 11.16
N TRP A 42 -14.80 7.97 12.23
CA TRP A 42 -13.39 8.30 12.19
C TRP A 42 -12.49 7.18 11.61
N ARG A 43 -12.96 5.94 11.66
CA ARG A 43 -12.25 4.77 11.15
C ARG A 43 -12.11 4.76 9.61
N ASP A 44 -13.08 5.36 8.92
CA ASP A 44 -13.00 5.55 7.47
C ASP A 44 -11.85 6.49 7.10
N TRP A 45 -11.64 7.56 7.89
CA TRP A 45 -10.49 8.46 7.71
C TRP A 45 -9.15 7.77 7.98
N TRP A 46 -9.08 6.91 8.99
CA TRP A 46 -7.91 6.06 9.24
C TRP A 46 -7.62 5.14 8.05
N THR A 47 -8.66 4.48 7.54
CA THR A 47 -8.54 3.58 6.39
C THR A 47 -8.12 4.34 5.13
N LEU A 48 -8.69 5.54 4.91
CA LEU A 48 -8.34 6.42 3.80
C LEU A 48 -6.85 6.81 3.80
N LEU A 49 -6.29 7.10 4.96
CA LEU A 49 -4.88 7.51 5.09
C LEU A 49 -3.87 6.43 4.73
N HIS A 50 -4.28 5.17 4.62
CA HIS A 50 -3.36 4.07 4.35
C HIS A 50 -2.11 4.10 5.23
N PRO A 51 -2.21 4.09 6.59
CA PRO A 51 -1.12 4.51 7.47
C PRO A 51 0.23 3.85 7.20
N PRO A 52 0.34 2.51 6.97
CA PRO A 52 1.64 1.91 6.67
C PRO A 52 2.27 2.43 5.38
N TYR A 53 1.46 2.70 4.35
CA TYR A 53 1.96 3.18 3.07
C TYR A 53 2.28 4.67 3.09
N THR A 54 1.46 5.48 3.75
CA THR A 54 1.79 6.89 3.96
C THR A 54 3.09 7.05 4.75
N ALA A 55 3.26 6.30 5.84
CA ALA A 55 4.51 6.28 6.61
C ALA A 55 5.71 5.86 5.75
N TRP A 56 5.53 4.87 4.88
CA TRP A 56 6.55 4.43 3.92
C TRP A 56 6.98 5.56 2.98
N HIS A 57 6.03 6.27 2.35
CA HIS A 57 6.35 7.37 1.43
C HIS A 57 7.00 8.54 2.15
N LEU A 58 6.56 8.88 3.35
CA LEU A 58 7.21 9.90 4.19
C LEU A 58 8.63 9.47 4.61
N ALA A 59 8.85 8.18 4.85
CA ALA A 59 10.19 7.65 5.15
C ALA A 59 11.17 7.87 3.98
N TYR A 60 10.72 7.79 2.74
CA TYR A 60 11.56 8.13 1.58
C TYR A 60 11.99 9.60 1.55
N VAL A 61 11.12 10.51 1.95
CA VAL A 61 11.48 11.93 2.13
C VAL A 61 12.58 12.07 3.18
N VAL A 62 12.44 11.38 4.32
CA VAL A 62 13.44 11.38 5.40
C VAL A 62 14.77 10.81 4.92
N ILE A 63 14.77 9.69 4.22
CA ILE A 63 15.98 9.08 3.65
C ILE A 63 16.67 10.08 2.72
N GLY A 64 15.93 10.68 1.78
CA GLY A 64 16.48 11.67 0.87
C GLY A 64 17.09 12.87 1.60
N ALA A 65 16.37 13.43 2.56
CA ALA A 65 16.84 14.56 3.38
C ALA A 65 18.11 14.21 4.16
N SER A 66 18.18 13.00 4.72
CA SER A 66 19.33 12.53 5.51
C SER A 66 20.61 12.31 4.70
N LEU A 67 20.51 12.19 3.38
CA LEU A 67 21.66 12.12 2.47
C LEU A 67 22.27 13.49 2.18
N ALA A 68 21.59 14.60 2.53
CA ALA A 68 22.12 15.95 2.36
C ALA A 68 23.31 16.20 3.32
N PRO A 69 24.26 17.09 2.96
CA PRO A 69 25.39 17.44 3.82
C PRO A 69 24.95 17.98 5.18
N HIS A 70 23.89 18.77 5.20
CA HIS A 70 23.28 19.33 6.40
C HIS A 70 21.77 19.18 6.35
N VAL A 71 21.18 18.71 7.45
CA VAL A 71 19.72 18.59 7.59
C VAL A 71 19.18 19.78 8.40
N GLN A 72 18.35 20.58 7.78
CA GLN A 72 17.61 21.64 8.45
C GLN A 72 16.23 21.12 8.85
N LEU A 73 15.97 21.03 10.15
CA LEU A 73 14.73 20.43 10.67
C LEU A 73 13.47 21.12 10.13
N SER A 74 13.48 22.48 10.02
CA SER A 74 12.35 23.22 9.47
C SER A 74 12.05 22.86 8.02
N ARG A 75 13.06 22.65 7.18
CA ARG A 75 12.90 22.20 5.79
C ARG A 75 12.41 20.75 5.73
N LEU A 76 12.92 19.88 6.60
CA LEU A 76 12.47 18.50 6.69
C LEU A 76 10.98 18.44 7.05
N VAL A 77 10.57 19.14 8.11
CA VAL A 77 9.17 19.19 8.55
C VAL A 77 8.26 19.76 7.46
N ALA A 78 8.65 20.88 6.81
CA ALA A 78 7.87 21.46 5.72
C ALA A 78 7.71 20.48 4.53
N THR A 79 8.79 19.75 4.17
CA THR A 79 8.74 18.77 3.09
C THR A 79 7.87 17.58 3.47
N LEU A 80 7.98 17.06 4.70
CA LEU A 80 7.11 15.98 5.20
C LEU A 80 5.64 16.41 5.21
N LEU A 81 5.32 17.62 5.64
CA LEU A 81 3.94 18.14 5.59
C LEU A 81 3.45 18.28 4.15
N ALA A 82 4.28 18.75 3.22
CA ALA A 82 3.91 18.84 1.81
C ALA A 82 3.57 17.45 1.23
N PHE A 83 4.38 16.43 1.54
CA PHE A 83 4.10 15.05 1.12
C PHE A 83 2.90 14.45 1.85
N LEU A 84 2.69 14.72 3.12
CA LEU A 84 1.49 14.29 3.85
C LEU A 84 0.22 14.87 3.21
N PHE A 85 0.24 16.15 2.84
CA PHE A 85 -0.88 16.81 2.16
C PHE A 85 -1.10 16.26 0.76
N ALA A 86 -0.04 16.09 -0.04
CA ALA A 86 -0.16 15.60 -1.41
C ALA A 86 -0.51 14.10 -1.47
N VAL A 87 0.18 13.27 -0.68
CA VAL A 87 0.04 11.80 -0.74
C VAL A 87 -0.95 11.31 0.31
N GLY A 88 -0.74 11.67 1.58
CA GLY A 88 -1.58 11.18 2.68
C GLY A 88 -3.04 11.64 2.55
N PHE A 89 -3.29 12.85 2.06
CA PHE A 89 -4.64 13.37 1.93
C PHE A 89 -5.11 13.40 0.48
N ALA A 90 -4.46 14.15 -0.40
CA ALA A 90 -5.01 14.40 -1.72
C ALA A 90 -5.01 13.15 -2.62
N ALA A 91 -3.90 12.41 -2.71
CA ALA A 91 -3.83 11.23 -3.56
C ALA A 91 -4.81 10.15 -3.10
N HIS A 92 -4.89 9.88 -1.80
CA HIS A 92 -5.79 8.86 -1.27
C HIS A 92 -7.27 9.27 -1.38
N ALA A 93 -7.58 10.57 -1.23
CA ALA A 93 -8.94 11.07 -1.45
C ALA A 93 -9.34 10.97 -2.93
N LEU A 94 -8.41 11.24 -3.87
CA LEU A 94 -8.63 11.04 -5.31
C LEU A 94 -8.84 9.58 -5.67
N ASP A 95 -8.02 8.67 -5.10
CA ASP A 95 -8.17 7.23 -5.29
C ASP A 95 -9.57 6.76 -4.83
N GLU A 96 -10.01 7.22 -3.65
CA GLU A 96 -11.33 6.87 -3.12
C GLU A 96 -12.47 7.53 -3.92
N LEU A 97 -12.27 8.71 -4.52
CA LEU A 97 -13.22 9.30 -5.47
C LEU A 97 -13.35 8.49 -6.76
N HIS A 98 -12.28 7.79 -7.17
CA HIS A 98 -12.24 6.97 -8.38
C HIS A 98 -12.68 5.53 -8.08
N GLY A 99 -13.99 5.32 -7.91
CA GLY A 99 -14.59 3.98 -7.78
C GLY A 99 -14.68 3.42 -6.36
N ARG A 100 -14.39 4.18 -5.33
CA ARG A 100 -14.51 3.76 -3.91
C ARG A 100 -13.79 2.44 -3.57
N PRO A 101 -12.51 2.28 -3.88
CA PRO A 101 -11.80 1.02 -3.69
C PRO A 101 -11.69 0.56 -2.24
N LEU A 102 -11.86 1.47 -1.27
CA LEU A 102 -11.87 1.16 0.16
C LEU A 102 -13.28 1.00 0.71
N GLY A 103 -14.32 1.42 -0.03
CA GLY A 103 -15.70 1.38 0.39
C GLY A 103 -16.00 2.26 1.62
N THR A 104 -15.30 3.39 1.77
CA THR A 104 -15.54 4.31 2.90
C THR A 104 -16.88 5.02 2.76
N HIS A 105 -17.48 5.41 3.89
CA HIS A 105 -18.72 6.22 3.92
C HIS A 105 -18.45 7.72 3.93
N ILE A 106 -17.21 8.15 3.64
CA ILE A 106 -16.86 9.58 3.59
C ILE A 106 -17.62 10.26 2.46
N PRO A 107 -18.35 11.36 2.72
CA PRO A 107 -19.10 12.07 1.68
C PRO A 107 -18.19 12.52 0.53
N THR A 108 -18.67 12.43 -0.71
CA THR A 108 -17.92 12.84 -1.91
C THR A 108 -17.44 14.30 -1.81
N ALA A 109 -18.27 15.21 -1.29
CA ALA A 109 -17.89 16.60 -1.07
C ALA A 109 -16.70 16.75 -0.10
N ALA A 110 -16.63 15.91 0.94
CA ALA A 110 -15.50 15.91 1.89
C ALA A 110 -14.21 15.38 1.23
N LEU A 111 -14.29 14.35 0.38
CA LEU A 111 -13.14 13.85 -0.39
C LEU A 111 -12.64 14.91 -1.39
N ILE A 112 -13.54 15.61 -2.09
CA ILE A 112 -13.18 16.70 -3.00
C ILE A 112 -12.51 17.84 -2.23
N ALA A 113 -13.08 18.25 -1.10
CA ALA A 113 -12.50 19.30 -0.25
C ALA A 113 -11.11 18.91 0.29
N LEU A 114 -10.96 17.64 0.72
CA LEU A 114 -9.68 17.11 1.19
C LEU A 114 -8.62 17.07 0.08
N THR A 115 -9.02 16.67 -1.13
CA THR A 115 -8.14 16.69 -2.31
C THR A 115 -7.66 18.10 -2.62
N ALA A 116 -8.60 19.07 -2.72
CA ALA A 116 -8.28 20.45 -3.04
C ALA A 116 -7.40 21.09 -1.95
N ALA A 117 -7.75 20.93 -0.68
CA ALA A 117 -6.99 21.45 0.45
C ALA A 117 -5.60 20.80 0.56
N GLY A 118 -5.51 19.49 0.33
CA GLY A 118 -4.25 18.77 0.33
C GLY A 118 -3.30 19.23 -0.78
N LEU A 119 -3.77 19.34 -2.02
CA LEU A 119 -2.96 19.86 -3.13
C LEU A 119 -2.58 21.35 -2.92
N ALA A 120 -3.52 22.19 -2.49
CA ALA A 120 -3.24 23.60 -2.21
C ALA A 120 -2.20 23.77 -1.09
N GLY A 121 -2.32 22.99 -0.01
CA GLY A 121 -1.37 23.00 1.10
C GLY A 121 0.03 22.53 0.67
N ALA A 122 0.11 21.45 -0.12
CA ALA A 122 1.39 20.96 -0.65
C ALA A 122 2.06 21.99 -1.57
N VAL A 123 1.28 22.63 -2.47
CA VAL A 123 1.78 23.67 -3.39
C VAL A 123 2.22 24.91 -2.61
N ALA A 124 1.46 25.36 -1.61
CA ALA A 124 1.81 26.50 -0.78
C ALA A 124 3.14 26.28 -0.03
N LEU A 125 3.33 25.08 0.55
CA LEU A 125 4.60 24.71 1.18
C LEU A 125 5.75 24.64 0.16
N GLY A 126 5.48 24.13 -1.05
CA GLY A 126 6.44 24.09 -2.13
C GLY A 126 6.88 25.49 -2.59
N ILE A 127 5.93 26.44 -2.75
CA ILE A 127 6.22 27.84 -3.07
C ILE A 127 7.08 28.48 -1.97
N ALA A 128 6.70 28.29 -0.70
CA ALA A 128 7.51 28.73 0.43
C ALA A 128 8.91 28.07 0.45
N GLY A 129 9.01 26.83 -0.01
CA GLY A 129 10.27 26.12 -0.20
C GLY A 129 11.16 26.76 -1.27
N VAL A 130 10.59 27.16 -2.41
CA VAL A 130 11.33 27.85 -3.49
C VAL A 130 12.02 29.11 -2.99
N SER A 131 11.35 29.91 -2.15
CA SER A 131 11.95 31.13 -1.58
C SER A 131 13.11 30.85 -0.60
N ARG A 132 13.19 29.65 -0.04
CA ARG A 132 14.20 29.26 0.95
C ARG A 132 15.34 28.43 0.38
N VAL A 133 15.08 27.66 -0.67
CA VAL A 133 16.01 26.69 -1.27
C VAL A 133 16.47 27.16 -2.65
N GLY A 134 15.59 27.81 -3.41
CA GLY A 134 15.86 28.31 -4.77
C GLY A 134 15.04 27.60 -5.85
N TRP A 135 15.25 28.06 -7.09
CA TRP A 135 14.50 27.67 -8.29
C TRP A 135 14.60 26.17 -8.64
N VAL A 136 15.60 25.48 -8.11
CA VAL A 136 15.80 24.02 -8.31
C VAL A 136 14.58 23.20 -7.84
N LEU A 137 13.75 23.73 -6.94
CA LEU A 137 12.53 23.08 -6.49
C LEU A 137 11.34 23.19 -7.47
N ILE A 138 11.37 24.15 -8.41
CA ILE A 138 10.23 24.37 -9.31
C ILE A 138 9.83 23.13 -10.12
N PRO A 139 10.75 22.36 -10.75
CA PRO A 139 10.36 21.15 -11.46
C PRO A 139 9.59 20.18 -10.56
N PHE A 140 10.01 20.02 -9.30
CA PHE A 140 9.35 19.13 -8.36
C PHE A 140 7.99 19.68 -7.90
N LEU A 141 7.88 21.01 -7.74
CA LEU A 141 6.63 21.70 -7.41
C LEU A 141 5.56 21.53 -8.50
N VAL A 142 5.98 21.49 -9.77
CA VAL A 142 5.08 21.27 -10.90
C VAL A 142 4.76 19.77 -11.07
N LEU A 143 5.79 18.93 -11.04
CA LEU A 143 5.64 17.48 -11.26
C LEU A 143 4.85 16.82 -10.13
N GLY A 144 5.01 17.22 -8.88
CA GLY A 144 4.35 16.59 -7.74
C GLY A 144 2.82 16.56 -7.87
N PRO A 145 2.13 17.71 -7.96
CA PRO A 145 0.68 17.75 -8.17
C PRO A 145 0.24 17.06 -9.47
N LEU A 146 1.04 17.20 -10.56
CA LEU A 146 0.75 16.54 -11.82
C LEU A 146 0.76 15.02 -11.67
N LEU A 147 1.74 14.45 -10.98
CA LEU A 147 1.83 13.01 -10.72
C LEU A 147 0.65 12.53 -9.86
N VAL A 148 0.28 13.29 -8.82
CA VAL A 148 -0.88 12.96 -7.97
C VAL A 148 -2.15 12.89 -8.81
N VAL A 149 -2.42 13.91 -9.61
CA VAL A 149 -3.65 13.99 -10.41
C VAL A 149 -3.62 12.98 -11.56
N ALA A 150 -2.53 12.94 -12.33
CA ALA A 150 -2.43 12.08 -13.51
C ALA A 150 -2.46 10.59 -13.15
N TYR A 151 -1.83 10.21 -12.03
CA TYR A 151 -1.82 8.83 -11.57
C TYR A 151 -3.20 8.37 -11.07
N ASN A 152 -3.83 9.14 -10.16
CA ASN A 152 -5.07 8.72 -9.50
C ASN A 152 -6.32 8.88 -10.38
N LEU A 153 -6.29 9.78 -11.37
CA LEU A 153 -7.36 9.92 -12.36
C LEU A 153 -7.07 9.17 -13.67
N GLU A 154 -6.02 8.36 -13.72
CA GLU A 154 -5.61 7.58 -14.88
C GLU A 154 -5.54 8.41 -16.17
N LEU A 155 -5.08 9.69 -16.06
CA LEU A 155 -5.01 10.57 -17.20
C LEU A 155 -4.10 10.02 -18.30
N PHE A 156 -4.28 10.51 -19.52
CA PHE A 156 -3.51 10.09 -20.70
C PHE A 156 -3.67 8.58 -20.99
N GLY A 157 -4.87 8.03 -20.75
CA GLY A 157 -5.13 6.60 -20.95
C GLY A 157 -4.40 5.68 -19.97
N GLY A 158 -4.10 6.17 -18.77
CA GLY A 158 -3.40 5.38 -17.75
C GLY A 158 -1.89 5.24 -17.98
N LEU A 159 -1.29 6.07 -18.85
CA LEU A 159 0.15 5.99 -19.19
C LEU A 159 1.05 5.99 -17.95
N VAL A 160 0.71 6.76 -16.92
CA VAL A 160 1.45 6.83 -15.65
C VAL A 160 0.91 5.87 -14.59
N HIS A 161 -0.28 5.31 -14.78
CA HIS A 161 -0.91 4.36 -13.84
C HIS A 161 -0.39 2.92 -14.06
N THR A 162 0.92 2.77 -13.99
CA THR A 162 1.64 1.50 -14.14
C THR A 162 2.42 1.19 -12.88
N ASP A 163 2.91 -0.06 -12.73
CA ASP A 163 3.76 -0.42 -11.60
C ASP A 163 5.04 0.42 -11.56
N LEU A 164 5.65 0.69 -12.73
CA LEU A 164 6.83 1.54 -12.82
C LEU A 164 6.49 3.02 -12.53
N GLY A 165 5.39 3.53 -13.08
CA GLY A 165 4.89 4.88 -12.78
C GLY A 165 4.65 5.08 -11.30
N PHE A 166 4.02 4.10 -10.64
CA PHE A 166 3.88 4.09 -9.18
C PHE A 166 5.24 4.16 -8.48
N ALA A 167 6.17 3.30 -8.86
CA ALA A 167 7.47 3.21 -8.20
C ALA A 167 8.31 4.49 -8.36
N ILE A 168 8.22 5.14 -9.51
CA ILE A 168 8.87 6.44 -9.74
C ILE A 168 8.18 7.54 -8.93
N ALA A 169 6.86 7.66 -9.02
CA ALA A 169 6.11 8.74 -8.38
C ALA A 169 6.12 8.66 -6.85
N TRP A 170 6.00 7.45 -6.30
CA TRP A 170 5.86 7.23 -4.86
C TRP A 170 7.13 6.69 -4.18
N GLY A 171 8.14 6.25 -4.97
CA GLY A 171 9.43 5.80 -4.48
C GLY A 171 10.55 6.79 -4.76
N SER A 172 10.93 6.96 -6.02
CA SER A 172 12.07 7.80 -6.42
C SER A 172 11.85 9.27 -6.12
N PHE A 173 10.68 9.80 -6.48
CA PHE A 173 10.37 11.22 -6.37
C PHE A 173 10.48 11.76 -4.93
N PRO A 174 9.92 11.12 -3.88
CA PRO A 174 10.07 11.58 -2.50
C PRO A 174 11.53 11.66 -2.03
N VAL A 175 12.38 10.70 -2.43
CA VAL A 175 13.81 10.70 -2.08
C VAL A 175 14.51 11.90 -2.70
N LEU A 176 14.28 12.16 -4.00
CA LEU A 176 14.90 13.28 -4.71
C LEU A 176 14.45 14.61 -4.13
N VAL A 177 13.15 14.79 -3.88
CA VAL A 177 12.61 16.01 -3.28
C VAL A 177 13.17 16.21 -1.88
N GLY A 178 13.20 15.17 -1.04
CA GLY A 178 13.76 15.24 0.30
C GLY A 178 15.20 15.74 0.31
N TYR A 179 16.03 15.22 -0.59
CA TYR A 179 17.42 15.66 -0.73
C TYR A 179 17.53 17.12 -1.24
N VAL A 180 16.83 17.44 -2.36
CA VAL A 180 16.92 18.75 -2.99
C VAL A 180 16.39 19.84 -2.09
N ALA A 181 15.34 19.58 -1.32
CA ALA A 181 14.80 20.54 -0.33
C ALA A 181 15.80 20.89 0.76
N GLN A 182 16.73 19.98 1.08
CA GLN A 182 17.81 20.25 2.04
C GLN A 182 19.02 20.93 1.39
N SER A 183 19.47 20.41 0.25
CA SER A 183 20.78 20.73 -0.34
C SER A 183 20.74 21.84 -1.41
N GLY A 184 19.58 22.11 -2.01
CA GLY A 184 19.45 23.05 -3.15
C GLY A 184 20.11 22.56 -4.44
N ARG A 185 20.47 21.27 -4.55
CA ARG A 185 21.15 20.69 -5.72
C ARG A 185 20.87 19.20 -5.85
N LEU A 186 21.13 18.61 -7.01
CA LEU A 186 21.17 17.15 -7.18
C LEU A 186 22.61 16.64 -6.97
N ALA A 187 22.73 15.36 -6.56
CA ALA A 187 23.99 14.65 -6.44
C ALA A 187 23.78 13.17 -6.81
N LEU A 188 24.85 12.41 -6.93
CA LEU A 188 24.76 10.98 -7.30
C LEU A 188 24.13 10.12 -6.19
N SER A 189 24.43 10.41 -4.93
CA SER A 189 23.92 9.63 -3.80
C SER A 189 22.39 9.57 -3.71
N PRO A 190 21.62 10.69 -3.82
CA PRO A 190 20.17 10.62 -3.82
C PRO A 190 19.60 9.96 -5.09
N VAL A 191 20.31 10.00 -6.22
CA VAL A 191 19.88 9.28 -7.43
C VAL A 191 19.96 7.76 -7.21
N ILE A 192 21.06 7.26 -6.64
CA ILE A 192 21.18 5.83 -6.29
C ILE A 192 20.11 5.43 -5.27
N ALA A 193 19.89 6.24 -4.24
CA ALA A 193 18.84 5.99 -3.26
C ALA A 193 17.43 6.02 -3.87
N ALA A 194 17.19 6.91 -4.84
CA ALA A 194 15.92 6.97 -5.58
C ALA A 194 15.69 5.70 -6.43
N VAL A 195 16.74 5.14 -7.05
CA VAL A 195 16.66 3.84 -7.74
C VAL A 195 16.35 2.71 -6.76
N ALA A 196 16.99 2.70 -5.59
CA ALA A 196 16.69 1.72 -4.55
C ALA A 196 15.24 1.84 -4.04
N ALA A 197 14.76 3.06 -3.82
CA ALA A 197 13.36 3.33 -3.43
C ALA A 197 12.37 2.90 -4.52
N CYS A 198 12.72 3.09 -5.81
CA CYS A 198 11.95 2.58 -6.94
C CYS A 198 11.83 1.04 -6.87
N ALA A 199 12.93 0.33 -6.67
CA ALA A 199 12.93 -1.13 -6.57
C ALA A 199 12.10 -1.63 -5.37
N LEU A 200 12.20 -0.98 -4.21
CA LEU A 200 11.38 -1.31 -3.04
C LEU A 200 9.88 -1.04 -3.29
N SER A 201 9.55 0.05 -3.98
CA SER A 201 8.16 0.37 -4.33
C SER A 201 7.60 -0.59 -5.39
N LEU A 202 8.42 -1.08 -6.32
CA LEU A 202 8.05 -2.17 -7.22
C LEU A 202 7.78 -3.46 -6.45
N ALA A 203 8.62 -3.82 -5.49
CA ALA A 203 8.41 -5.00 -4.64
C ALA A 203 7.10 -4.88 -3.85
N GLN A 204 6.84 -3.72 -3.24
CA GLN A 204 5.56 -3.43 -2.57
C GLN A 204 4.37 -3.61 -3.52
N ARG A 205 4.45 -3.08 -4.75
CA ARG A 205 3.38 -3.18 -5.73
C ARG A 205 3.11 -4.63 -6.13
N ARG A 206 4.18 -5.43 -6.34
CA ARG A 206 4.10 -6.87 -6.67
C ARG A 206 3.45 -7.69 -5.56
N LEU A 207 3.64 -7.33 -4.30
CA LEU A 207 2.98 -7.99 -3.16
C LEU A 207 1.56 -7.48 -2.95
N SER A 208 1.32 -6.16 -3.07
CA SER A 208 0.02 -5.58 -2.75
C SER A 208 -1.03 -5.83 -3.83
N THR A 209 -0.65 -5.99 -5.10
CA THR A 209 -1.60 -6.23 -6.20
C THR A 209 -2.34 -7.56 -6.04
N PRO A 210 -1.67 -8.73 -5.89
CA PRO A 210 -2.37 -9.99 -5.65
C PRO A 210 -3.11 -10.01 -4.31
N ALA A 211 -2.58 -9.37 -3.26
CA ALA A 211 -3.29 -9.28 -1.98
C ALA A 211 -4.62 -8.53 -2.11
N ARG A 212 -4.64 -7.38 -2.81
CA ARG A 212 -5.87 -6.63 -3.08
C ARG A 212 -6.84 -7.41 -3.95
N PHE A 213 -6.36 -8.10 -4.98
CA PHE A 213 -7.19 -8.94 -5.83
C PHE A 213 -7.92 -9.99 -4.98
N ILE A 214 -7.19 -10.76 -4.17
CA ILE A 214 -7.80 -11.80 -3.32
C ILE A 214 -8.78 -11.18 -2.31
N ARG A 215 -8.43 -10.04 -1.70
CA ARG A 215 -9.30 -9.41 -0.70
C ARG A 215 -10.59 -8.83 -1.27
N ARG A 216 -10.51 -8.19 -2.43
CA ARG A 216 -11.61 -7.39 -2.96
C ARG A 216 -12.46 -8.11 -4.00
N GLN A 217 -11.89 -9.10 -4.69
CA GLN A 217 -12.55 -9.74 -5.84
C GLN A 217 -12.80 -11.24 -5.65
N ALA A 218 -11.97 -11.95 -4.86
CA ALA A 218 -12.19 -13.37 -4.65
C ALA A 218 -13.35 -13.61 -3.67
N THR A 219 -14.37 -14.33 -4.11
CA THR A 219 -15.51 -14.78 -3.29
C THR A 219 -15.21 -16.09 -2.56
N GLY A 220 -14.32 -16.93 -3.10
CA GLY A 220 -13.86 -18.17 -2.52
C GLY A 220 -12.44 -18.52 -2.97
N VAL A 221 -11.78 -19.39 -2.24
CA VAL A 221 -10.49 -19.98 -2.61
C VAL A 221 -10.61 -21.47 -2.41
N GLU A 222 -10.41 -22.24 -3.47
CA GLU A 222 -10.50 -23.70 -3.46
C GLU A 222 -9.27 -24.29 -4.15
N GLY A 223 -8.74 -25.37 -3.60
CA GLY A 223 -7.60 -26.09 -4.17
C GLY A 223 -6.83 -26.89 -3.15
N ARG A 224 -5.83 -27.61 -3.64
CA ARG A 224 -4.91 -28.39 -2.79
C ARG A 224 -3.51 -28.43 -3.37
N ILE A 225 -2.51 -28.45 -2.52
CA ILE A 225 -1.11 -28.71 -2.87
C ILE A 225 -0.83 -30.19 -2.52
N THR A 226 -0.41 -30.98 -3.50
CA THR A 226 0.05 -32.35 -3.26
C THR A 226 1.55 -32.32 -3.01
N LEU A 227 1.97 -32.84 -1.86
CA LEU A 227 3.37 -32.91 -1.47
C LEU A 227 4.04 -34.13 -2.10
N GLY A 228 5.38 -34.13 -2.20
CA GLY A 228 6.16 -35.26 -2.68
C GLY A 228 5.98 -36.53 -1.85
N SER A 229 5.50 -36.45 -0.61
CA SER A 229 5.12 -37.54 0.26
C SER A 229 3.74 -38.15 -0.06
N GLY A 230 3.01 -37.62 -1.06
CA GLY A 230 1.64 -38.02 -1.36
C GLY A 230 0.58 -37.38 -0.46
N LYS A 231 0.97 -36.67 0.62
CA LYS A 231 0.05 -35.90 1.45
C LYS A 231 -0.39 -34.64 0.70
N TRP A 232 -1.53 -34.08 1.10
CA TRP A 232 -2.03 -32.82 0.52
C TRP A 232 -2.30 -31.77 1.63
N VAL A 233 -2.21 -30.51 1.24
CA VAL A 233 -2.51 -29.34 2.06
C VAL A 233 -3.58 -28.53 1.34
N PRO A 234 -4.67 -28.13 2.00
CA PRO A 234 -5.68 -27.30 1.38
C PRO A 234 -5.10 -25.92 1.07
N ILE A 235 -5.54 -25.33 -0.04
CA ILE A 235 -5.29 -23.92 -0.35
C ILE A 235 -6.48 -23.15 0.17
N ASP A 236 -6.24 -22.29 1.14
CA ASP A 236 -7.21 -21.37 1.69
C ASP A 236 -6.77 -19.90 1.50
N ARG A 237 -7.62 -18.99 1.90
CA ARG A 237 -7.35 -17.54 1.80
C ARG A 237 -6.14 -17.13 2.63
N GLU A 238 -5.95 -17.70 3.82
CA GLU A 238 -4.83 -17.36 4.71
C GLU A 238 -3.50 -17.82 4.14
N LEU A 239 -3.44 -19.00 3.52
CA LEU A 239 -2.23 -19.48 2.85
C LEU A 239 -1.78 -18.55 1.74
N LEU A 240 -2.70 -17.92 1.01
CA LEU A 240 -2.39 -16.99 -0.09
C LEU A 240 -2.12 -15.56 0.40
N LEU A 241 -2.91 -15.04 1.33
CA LEU A 241 -2.81 -13.66 1.80
C LEU A 241 -1.76 -13.46 2.89
N GLY A 242 -1.66 -14.40 3.82
CA GLY A 242 -0.82 -14.25 4.99
C GLY A 242 0.64 -13.91 4.68
N PRO A 243 1.32 -14.64 3.77
CA PRO A 243 2.70 -14.30 3.39
C PRO A 243 2.83 -12.93 2.74
N LEU A 244 1.89 -12.55 1.86
CA LEU A 244 1.91 -11.26 1.17
C LEU A 244 1.75 -10.09 2.15
N GLU A 245 0.82 -10.19 3.07
CA GLU A 245 0.51 -9.11 4.02
C GLU A 245 1.56 -9.00 5.12
N ARG A 246 2.09 -10.11 5.60
CA ARG A 246 3.22 -10.10 6.54
C ARG A 246 4.46 -9.47 5.90
N ALA A 247 4.76 -9.79 4.64
CA ALA A 247 5.86 -9.18 3.91
C ALA A 247 5.64 -7.67 3.69
N LEU A 248 4.42 -7.25 3.31
CA LEU A 248 4.06 -5.83 3.18
C LEU A 248 4.21 -5.07 4.49
N GLY A 249 3.76 -5.65 5.60
CA GLY A 249 3.91 -5.06 6.93
C GLY A 249 5.38 -4.93 7.33
N ALA A 250 6.16 -5.99 7.17
CA ALA A 250 7.58 -5.99 7.48
C ALA A 250 8.38 -4.98 6.65
N LEU A 251 8.12 -4.92 5.34
CA LEU A 251 8.75 -3.95 4.44
C LEU A 251 8.38 -2.50 4.82
N SER A 252 7.08 -2.23 5.10
CA SER A 252 6.62 -0.89 5.46
C SER A 252 7.34 -0.38 6.71
N TRP A 253 7.32 -1.15 7.77
CA TRP A 253 7.97 -0.76 9.03
C TRP A 253 9.49 -0.80 8.94
N GLY A 254 10.07 -1.73 8.16
CA GLY A 254 11.51 -1.77 7.90
C GLY A 254 12.03 -0.49 7.26
N VAL A 255 11.35 0.01 6.23
CA VAL A 255 11.71 1.30 5.58
C VAL A 255 11.58 2.47 6.54
N VAL A 256 10.50 2.50 7.36
CA VAL A 256 10.30 3.55 8.37
C VAL A 256 11.42 3.53 9.43
N LEU A 257 11.79 2.36 9.92
CA LEU A 257 12.87 2.22 10.91
C LEU A 257 14.24 2.61 10.34
N VAL A 258 14.54 2.24 9.10
CA VAL A 258 15.77 2.69 8.41
C VAL A 258 15.77 4.22 8.28
N ALA A 259 14.65 4.83 7.86
CA ALA A 259 14.53 6.28 7.77
C ALA A 259 14.75 6.96 9.13
N ALA A 260 14.13 6.45 10.18
CA ALA A 260 14.31 6.96 11.54
C ALA A 260 15.76 6.84 12.01
N SER A 261 16.41 5.69 11.76
CA SER A 261 17.80 5.47 12.13
C SER A 261 18.76 6.46 11.46
N VAL A 262 18.63 6.66 10.13
CA VAL A 262 19.51 7.61 9.42
C VAL A 262 19.21 9.06 9.80
N ALA A 263 17.95 9.40 10.13
CA ALA A 263 17.59 10.73 10.61
C ALA A 263 18.20 11.01 11.98
N ILE A 264 18.12 10.08 12.93
CA ILE A 264 18.72 10.20 14.25
C ILE A 264 20.23 10.40 14.10
N ALA A 265 20.91 9.56 13.31
CA ALA A 265 22.34 9.67 13.08
C ALA A 265 22.78 10.99 12.41
N ARG A 266 21.85 11.73 11.79
CA ARG A 266 22.14 13.02 11.16
C ARG A 266 21.78 14.23 12.01
N LEU A 267 20.91 14.04 13.00
CA LEU A 267 20.45 15.12 13.90
C LEU A 267 21.16 15.06 15.27
N SER A 268 21.81 13.95 15.60
CA SER A 268 22.70 13.79 16.75
C SER A 268 24.12 14.28 16.45
#